data_665ca480fc277c9858f2fa8065b0f9e4
#
_entry.id   665ca480fc277c9858f2fa8065b0f9e4
#
_cell.length_a   1.000
_cell.length_b   1.000
_cell.length_c   1.000
_cell.angle_alpha   90.00
_cell.angle_beta   90.00
_cell.angle_gamma   90.00
#
_symmetry.space_group_name_H-M   'P 1'
#
loop_
_entity.id
_entity.type
_entity.pdbx_description
1 polymer ?
#
loop_
_entity_poly.entity_id
_entity_poly.type
_entity_poly.pdbx_seq_one_letter_code
_entity_poly.pdbx_strand_id
1 'polypeptide(L)'
;LGTKMLGRVKRFRSYIRTLAGREFCNLEELEREVKKSRRFVVKDLEYLIEKGWFRQGHLDEQRTCLMISNQSYHQYTDLMKRTKEQEEQRKREEAEEAGNIRQPESAADA
;
A
#
# COMPACT_ATOMS: atom_id res chain seq x y z
N LEU A 1 -7.83 25.69 21.39
CA LEU A 1 -7.96 24.55 20.49
C LEU A 1 -9.20 23.74 20.82
N GLY A 2 -9.99 23.40 19.83
CA GLY A 2 -11.17 22.57 20.04
C GLY A 2 -10.79 21.12 20.32
N THR A 3 -11.77 20.38 20.86
CA THR A 3 -11.58 18.96 21.20
C THR A 3 -11.15 18.13 19.98
N LYS A 4 -11.68 18.46 18.81
CA LYS A 4 -11.32 17.76 17.55
C LYS A 4 -9.85 17.94 17.20
N MET A 5 -9.33 19.15 17.37
CA MET A 5 -7.93 19.43 17.06
C MET A 5 -7.01 18.72 18.05
N LEU A 6 -7.37 18.69 19.34
CA LEU A 6 -6.60 17.98 20.35
C LEU A 6 -6.53 16.49 20.06
N GLY A 7 -7.67 15.91 19.65
CA GLY A 7 -7.72 14.50 19.25
C GLY A 7 -6.82 14.22 18.05
N ARG A 8 -6.80 15.12 17.07
CA ARG A 8 -5.96 15.00 15.88
C ARG A 8 -4.48 15.06 16.24
N VAL A 9 -4.10 15.95 17.15
CA VAL A 9 -2.71 16.05 17.62
C VAL A 9 -2.28 14.75 18.29
N LYS A 10 -3.14 14.19 19.13
CA LYS A 10 -2.84 12.92 19.80
C LYS A 10 -2.68 11.79 18.79
N ARG A 11 -3.55 11.72 17.79
CA ARG A 11 -3.45 10.71 16.75
C ARG A 11 -2.16 10.88 15.93
N PHE A 12 -1.84 12.11 15.57
CA PHE A 12 -0.61 12.40 14.83
C PHE A 12 0.62 11.90 15.59
N ARG A 13 0.70 12.15 16.90
CA ARG A 13 1.79 11.64 17.72
C ARG A 13 1.84 10.12 17.75
N SER A 14 0.66 9.48 17.78
CA SER A 14 0.58 8.01 17.73
C SER A 14 1.09 7.48 16.40
N TYR A 15 0.74 8.14 15.30
CA TYR A 15 1.24 7.75 13.97
C TYR A 15 2.76 7.85 13.91
N ILE A 16 3.31 8.96 14.39
CA ILE A 16 4.77 9.16 14.42
C ILE A 16 5.46 8.09 15.27
N ARG A 17 4.89 7.77 16.42
CA ARG A 17 5.43 6.73 17.30
C ARG A 17 5.41 5.36 16.63
N THR A 18 4.31 5.03 15.99
CA THR A 18 4.15 3.74 15.30
C THR A 18 5.13 3.62 14.15
N LEU A 19 5.37 4.72 13.43
CA LEU A 19 6.36 4.74 12.36
C LEU A 19 7.78 4.51 12.88
N ALA A 20 8.11 5.12 14.02
CA ALA A 20 9.39 4.91 14.72
C ALA A 20 10.61 4.90 13.79
N GLY A 21 10.68 5.87 12.88
CA GLY A 21 11.79 5.97 11.93
C GLY A 21 11.69 5.07 10.71
N ARG A 22 10.65 4.26 10.60
CA ARG A 22 10.40 3.46 9.40
C ARG A 22 9.92 4.38 8.27
N GLU A 23 10.25 4.00 7.04
CA GLU A 23 9.83 4.78 5.88
C GLU A 23 8.40 4.51 5.47
N PHE A 24 7.87 3.35 5.84
CA PHE A 24 6.48 3.00 5.54
C PHE A 24 5.90 2.14 6.66
N CYS A 25 4.58 2.10 6.72
CA CYS A 25 3.90 1.20 7.65
C CYS A 25 2.50 0.87 7.14
N ASN A 26 1.99 -0.29 7.54
CA ASN A 26 0.64 -0.73 7.21
C ASN A 26 -0.38 0.11 7.97
N LEU A 27 -1.47 0.49 7.28
CA LEU A 27 -2.56 1.22 7.93
C LEU A 27 -3.22 0.39 9.03
N GLU A 28 -3.16 -0.92 8.91
CA GLU A 28 -3.68 -1.82 9.93
C GLU A 28 -3.03 -1.58 11.30
N GLU A 29 -1.73 -1.33 11.31
CA GLU A 29 -1.01 -0.99 12.54
C GLU A 29 -1.50 0.34 13.12
N LEU A 30 -1.73 1.33 12.25
CA LEU A 30 -2.23 2.63 12.67
C LEU A 30 -3.67 2.55 13.19
N GLU A 31 -4.50 1.73 12.55
CA GLU A 31 -5.87 1.49 12.99
C GLU A 31 -5.89 0.96 14.43
N ARG A 32 -5.01 0.01 14.74
CA ARG A 32 -4.91 -0.56 16.07
C ARG A 32 -4.43 0.45 17.11
N GLU A 33 -3.46 1.27 16.73
CA GLU A 33 -2.90 2.27 17.64
C GLU A 33 -3.91 3.34 18.03
N VAL A 34 -4.68 3.84 17.07
CA VAL A 34 -5.64 4.91 17.33
C VAL A 34 -7.04 4.39 17.59
N LYS A 35 -7.25 3.08 17.45
CA LYS A 35 -8.54 2.41 17.68
C LYS A 35 -9.65 2.99 16.82
N LYS A 36 -9.35 3.18 15.54
CA LYS A 36 -10.29 3.71 14.56
C LYS A 36 -10.31 2.80 13.32
N SER A 37 -11.36 2.93 12.52
CA SER A 37 -11.49 2.16 11.29
C SER A 37 -10.49 2.63 10.23
N ARG A 38 -10.26 1.80 9.22
CA ARG A 38 -9.42 2.17 8.09
C ARG A 38 -9.91 3.43 7.41
N ARG A 39 -11.19 3.53 7.18
CA ARG A 39 -11.79 4.70 6.55
C ARG A 39 -11.48 5.98 7.32
N PHE A 40 -11.57 5.92 8.64
CA PHE A 40 -11.24 7.05 9.50
C PHE A 40 -9.77 7.42 9.38
N VAL A 41 -8.88 6.42 9.47
CA VAL A 41 -7.43 6.62 9.42
C VAL A 41 -7.01 7.20 8.07
N VAL A 42 -7.58 6.69 6.97
CA VAL A 42 -7.29 7.21 5.62
C VAL A 42 -7.64 8.69 5.53
N LYS A 43 -8.83 9.08 5.98
CA LYS A 43 -9.26 10.48 5.94
C LYS A 43 -8.39 11.36 6.83
N ASP A 44 -8.04 10.86 8.01
CA ASP A 44 -7.19 11.57 8.95
C ASP A 44 -5.79 11.80 8.35
N LEU A 45 -5.21 10.78 7.75
CA LEU A 45 -3.89 10.88 7.12
C LEU A 45 -3.92 11.80 5.90
N GLU A 46 -4.97 11.71 5.07
CA GLU A 46 -5.12 12.61 3.93
C GLU A 46 -5.14 14.06 4.38
N TYR A 47 -5.85 14.35 5.46
CA TYR A 47 -5.88 15.69 6.05
C TYR A 47 -4.50 16.13 6.51
N LEU A 48 -3.78 15.26 7.23
CA LEU A 48 -2.46 15.58 7.75
C LEU A 48 -1.44 15.82 6.62
N ILE A 49 -1.53 15.04 5.57
CA ILE A 49 -0.67 15.21 4.39
C ILE A 49 -0.99 16.54 3.69
N GLU A 50 -2.27 16.81 3.46
CA GLU A 50 -2.71 18.02 2.80
C GLU A 50 -2.33 19.28 3.59
N LYS A 51 -2.43 19.23 4.91
CA LYS A 51 -2.11 20.38 5.76
C LYS A 51 -0.63 20.51 6.07
N GLY A 52 0.20 19.61 5.57
CA GLY A 52 1.64 19.70 5.69
C GLY A 52 2.22 19.16 6.98
N TRP A 53 1.43 18.44 7.78
CA TRP A 53 1.95 17.77 8.98
C TRP A 53 2.83 16.57 8.58
N PHE A 54 2.47 15.89 7.49
CA PHE A 54 3.31 14.89 6.83
C PHE A 54 3.67 15.40 5.44
N ARG A 55 4.72 16.19 5.34
CA ARG A 55 5.08 16.86 4.07
C ARG A 55 5.40 15.90 2.94
N GLN A 56 6.02 14.77 3.25
CA GLN A 56 6.38 13.78 2.26
C GLN A 56 5.60 12.48 2.47
N GLY A 57 4.43 12.60 3.09
CA GLY A 57 3.56 11.45 3.30
C GLY A 57 2.79 11.11 2.04
N HIS A 58 2.67 9.82 1.75
CA HIS A 58 1.91 9.31 0.62
C HIS A 58 1.16 8.06 1.04
N LEU A 59 -0.05 7.93 0.52
CA LEU A 59 -0.81 6.69 0.65
C LEU A 59 -0.73 5.96 -0.69
N ASP A 60 -0.70 4.62 -0.63
CA ASP A 60 -0.74 3.81 -1.85
C ASP A 60 -2.14 3.87 -2.47
N GLU A 61 -2.27 3.40 -3.71
CA GLU A 61 -3.56 3.40 -4.41
C GLU A 61 -4.65 2.69 -3.65
N GLN A 62 -4.31 1.60 -3.01
CA GLN A 62 -5.26 0.76 -2.30
C GLN A 62 -5.54 1.23 -0.87
N ARG A 63 -4.86 2.28 -0.43
CA ARG A 63 -5.00 2.81 0.93
C ARG A 63 -4.71 1.78 2.00
N THR A 64 -3.65 1.01 1.81
CA THR A 64 -3.22 -0.02 2.77
C THR A 64 -1.91 0.30 3.46
N CYS A 65 -1.18 1.28 2.96
CA CYS A 65 0.16 1.60 3.43
C CYS A 65 0.39 3.11 3.45
N LEU A 66 1.07 3.60 4.48
CA LEU A 66 1.51 4.98 4.57
C LEU A 66 3.02 5.03 4.34
N MET A 67 3.45 5.88 3.42
CA MET A 67 4.86 6.13 3.12
C MET A 67 5.21 7.56 3.47
N ILE A 68 6.41 7.78 4.01
CA ILE A 68 6.77 9.08 4.58
C ILE A 68 7.62 9.94 3.65
N SER A 69 8.38 9.33 2.75
CA SER A 69 9.23 10.09 1.84
C SER A 69 8.87 9.82 0.39
N ASN A 70 9.19 10.80 -0.48
CA ASN A 70 9.02 10.62 -1.93
C ASN A 70 9.83 9.44 -2.44
N GLN A 71 11.02 9.24 -1.88
CA GLN A 71 11.87 8.12 -2.26
C GLN A 71 11.20 6.79 -1.92
N SER A 72 10.66 6.65 -0.72
CA SER A 72 9.94 5.46 -0.32
C SER A 72 8.72 5.22 -1.20
N TYR A 73 8.01 6.28 -1.56
CA TYR A 73 6.87 6.20 -2.46
C TYR A 73 7.27 5.65 -3.83
N HIS A 74 8.33 6.19 -4.41
CA HIS A 74 8.81 5.73 -5.71
C HIS A 74 9.31 4.29 -5.66
N GLN A 75 10.03 3.91 -4.62
CA GLN A 75 10.48 2.53 -4.43
C GLN A 75 9.30 1.58 -4.34
N TYR A 76 8.29 1.95 -3.59
CA TYR A 76 7.08 1.14 -3.43
C TYR A 76 6.34 0.99 -4.77
N THR A 77 6.12 2.09 -5.48
CA THR A 77 5.39 2.04 -6.75
C THR A 77 6.14 1.23 -7.80
N ASP A 78 7.48 1.36 -7.85
CA ASP A 78 8.31 0.56 -8.75
C ASP A 78 8.22 -0.93 -8.42
N LEU A 79 8.27 -1.28 -7.14
CA LEU A 79 8.15 -2.67 -6.71
C LEU A 79 6.79 -3.25 -7.08
N MET A 80 5.73 -2.50 -6.84
CA MET A 80 4.37 -2.96 -7.16
C MET A 80 4.18 -3.13 -8.66
N LYS A 81 4.75 -2.23 -9.44
CA LYS A 81 4.71 -2.32 -10.91
C LYS A 81 5.43 -3.57 -11.40
N ARG A 82 6.62 -3.83 -10.88
CA ARG A 82 7.39 -5.04 -11.23
C ARG A 82 6.65 -6.31 -10.84
N THR A 83 6.10 -6.33 -9.66
CA THR A 83 5.34 -7.48 -9.17
C THR A 83 4.13 -7.75 -10.05
N LYS A 84 3.42 -6.70 -10.45
CA LYS A 84 2.27 -6.81 -11.34
C LYS A 84 2.67 -7.36 -12.71
N GLU A 85 3.76 -6.84 -13.27
CA GLU A 85 4.28 -7.32 -14.56
C GLU A 85 4.70 -8.79 -14.49
N GLN A 86 5.37 -9.18 -13.40
CA GLN A 86 5.78 -10.57 -13.20
C GLN A 86 4.57 -11.49 -13.06
N GLU A 87 3.53 -11.04 -12.35
CA GLU A 87 2.30 -11.80 -12.19
C GLU A 87 1.58 -11.99 -13.50
N GLU A 88 1.49 -10.93 -14.30
CA GLU A 88 0.89 -11.00 -15.63
C GLU A 88 1.67 -11.93 -16.54
N GLN A 89 3.00 -11.88 -16.48
CA GLN A 89 3.87 -12.75 -17.26
C GLN A 89 3.68 -14.21 -16.85
N ARG A 90 3.64 -14.47 -15.54
CA ARG A 90 3.41 -15.81 -15.02
C ARG A 90 2.07 -16.38 -15.49
N LYS A 91 1.03 -15.55 -15.47
CA LYS A 91 -0.31 -15.95 -15.95
C LYS A 91 -0.30 -16.27 -17.44
N ARG A 92 0.42 -15.50 -18.23
CA ARG A 92 0.57 -15.76 -19.67
C ARG A 92 1.30 -17.06 -19.92
N GLU A 93 2.38 -17.29 -19.20
CA GLU A 93 3.16 -18.52 -19.32
C GLU A 93 2.34 -19.74 -18.94
N GLU A 94 1.57 -19.65 -17.88
CA GLU A 94 0.67 -20.72 -17.46
C GLU A 94 -0.39 -21.00 -18.53
N ALA A 95 -0.95 -19.96 -19.13
CA ALA A 95 -1.94 -20.10 -20.19
C ALA A 95 -1.32 -20.75 -21.44
N GLU A 96 -0.10 -20.36 -21.80
CA GLU A 96 0.64 -20.94 -22.90
C GLU A 96 0.97 -22.41 -22.65
N GLU A 97 1.43 -22.72 -21.43
CA GLU A 97 1.71 -24.08 -21.03
C GLU A 97 0.47 -24.96 -21.10
N ALA A 98 -0.66 -24.47 -20.63
CA ALA A 98 -1.92 -25.18 -20.69
C ALA A 98 -2.34 -25.44 -22.14
N GLY A 99 -2.11 -24.46 -23.02
CA GLY A 99 -2.34 -24.62 -24.46
C GLY A 99 -1.41 -25.63 -25.09
N ASN A 100 -0.14 -25.59 -24.71
CA ASN A 100 0.86 -26.52 -25.24
C ASN A 100 0.62 -27.96 -24.80
N ILE A 101 0.16 -28.15 -23.57
CA ILE A 101 -0.16 -29.49 -23.06
C ILE A 101 -1.26 -30.12 -23.91
N ARG A 102 -2.23 -29.35 -24.38
CA ARG A 102 -3.31 -29.86 -25.26
C ARG A 102 -2.80 -30.21 -26.64
N GLN A 103 -1.91 -29.37 -27.17
CA GLN A 103 -1.39 -29.59 -28.53
C GLN A 103 -0.51 -30.84 -28.67
N PRO A 104 0.42 -31.11 -27.74
CA PRO A 104 1.23 -32.32 -27.82
C PRO A 104 0.42 -33.61 -27.84
N GLU A 105 -0.66 -33.67 -27.11
CA GLU A 105 -1.54 -34.83 -27.12
C GLU A 105 -2.13 -35.06 -28.49
N SER A 106 -2.60 -34.01 -29.15
CA SER A 106 -3.11 -34.06 -30.48
C SER A 106 -2.06 -34.51 -31.48
N ALA A 107 -0.84 -34.02 -31.32
CA ALA A 107 0.28 -34.37 -32.18
C ALA A 107 0.69 -35.84 -32.02
N ALA A 108 0.62 -36.33 -30.79
CA ALA A 108 0.96 -37.71 -30.50
C ALA A 108 -0.04 -38.69 -31.15
N ASP A 109 -1.27 -38.27 -31.27
CA ASP A 109 -2.31 -39.09 -31.90
C ASP A 109 -2.19 -39.12 -33.41
N ALA A 110 -1.55 -38.13 -33.95
CA ALA A 110 -1.32 -38.05 -35.37
C ALA A 110 -0.21 -38.98 -35.82
#